data_862b04bb0d4b77b224970bdd3c2fbe75
#
_entry.id   862b04bb0d4b77b224970bdd3c2fbe75
#
_cell.length_a   1.000
_cell.length_b   1.000
_cell.length_c   1.000
_cell.angle_alpha   90.00
_cell.angle_beta   90.00
_cell.angle_gamma   90.00
#
_symmetry.space_group_name_H-M   'P 1'
#
loop_
_entity.id
_entity.type
_entity.pdbx_description
1 polymer ?
#
loop_
_entity_poly.entity_id
_entity_poly.type
_entity_poly.pdbx_seq_one_letter_code
_entity_poly.pdbx_strand_id
1 'polypeptide(L)'
;MNXKKILKKYSFGTAHHRAIHLIERHEGLTVSDLLSKLKITKQSLNRVLRDLIKNKAILLKKGEVDSRQRQIFLNERGKKLFEEIFLEQKKRIYNAFKD
;
A
#
# COMPACT_ATOMS: atom_id res chain seq x y z
N MET A 1 -13.02 11.51 -8.17
CA MET A 1 -11.57 11.58 -7.90
C MET A 1 -10.89 10.35 -8.51
N ASN A 2 -9.75 10.53 -9.10
CA ASN A 2 -9.03 9.39 -9.68
C ASN A 2 -7.80 9.03 -8.83
N UNK A 3 -7.14 8.15 -9.17
CA UNK A 3 -6.28 7.73 -8.58
C UNK A 3 -5.31 8.49 -8.35
N LYS A 4 -4.90 9.05 -9.39
CA LYS A 4 -3.81 10.00 -9.34
C LYS A 4 -4.08 11.08 -8.31
N LYS A 5 -5.29 11.58 -8.28
CA LYS A 5 -5.64 12.62 -7.32
C LYS A 5 -5.58 12.12 -5.90
N ILE A 6 -6.02 10.91 -5.67
CA ILE A 6 -5.97 10.32 -4.32
C ILE A 6 -4.53 10.14 -3.90
N LEU A 7 -3.69 9.61 -4.78
CA LEU A 7 -2.28 9.41 -4.46
C LEU A 7 -1.57 10.73 -4.22
N LYS A 8 -1.92 11.75 -5.01
CA LYS A 8 -1.32 13.06 -4.86
C LYS A 8 -1.72 13.69 -3.52
N LYS A 9 -2.97 13.49 -3.11
CA LYS A 9 -3.47 14.01 -1.84
C LYS A 9 -2.62 13.52 -0.66
N TYR A 10 -2.13 12.29 -0.74
CA TYR A 10 -1.30 11.71 0.31
C TYR A 10 0.18 11.76 -0.01
N SER A 11 0.55 12.44 -1.09
CA SER A 11 1.93 12.51 -1.56
C SER A 11 2.47 11.13 -1.93
N PHE A 12 1.62 10.28 -2.46
CA PHE A 12 1.97 8.92 -2.81
C PHE A 12 2.18 8.79 -4.31
N GLY A 13 3.04 7.85 -4.69
CA GLY A 13 3.29 7.50 -6.08
C GLY A 13 2.81 6.10 -6.39
N THR A 14 3.22 5.62 -7.55
CA THR A 14 2.83 4.29 -8.02
C THR A 14 3.29 3.19 -7.08
N ALA A 15 4.51 3.32 -6.54
CA ALA A 15 5.04 2.31 -5.63
C ALA A 15 4.23 2.23 -4.34
N HIS A 16 3.76 3.38 -3.86
CA HIS A 16 2.90 3.42 -2.66
C HIS A 16 1.59 2.68 -2.94
N HIS A 17 1.00 2.95 -4.09
CA HIS A 17 -0.25 2.32 -4.48
C HIS A 17 -0.09 0.80 -4.56
N ARG A 18 0.97 0.36 -5.21
CA ARG A 18 1.23 -1.08 -5.34
C ARG A 18 1.47 -1.73 -3.99
N ALA A 19 2.20 -1.03 -3.11
CA ALA A 19 2.49 -1.57 -1.78
C ALA A 19 1.20 -1.73 -0.97
N ILE A 20 0.34 -0.72 -0.97
CA ILE A 20 -0.92 -0.78 -0.24
C ILE A 20 -1.77 -1.95 -0.74
N HIS A 21 -1.82 -2.12 -2.04
CA HIS A 21 -2.58 -3.20 -2.67
C HIS A 21 -2.09 -4.57 -2.20
N LEU A 22 -0.77 -4.75 -2.20
CA LEU A 22 -0.17 -6.01 -1.78
C LEU A 22 -0.35 -6.26 -0.28
N ILE A 23 -0.23 -5.22 0.51
CA ILE A 23 -0.41 -5.35 1.97
C ILE A 23 -1.85 -5.74 2.29
N GLU A 24 -2.80 -5.12 1.61
CA GLU A 24 -4.21 -5.45 1.82
C GLU A 24 -4.47 -6.91 1.44
N ARG A 25 -3.89 -7.33 0.34
CA ARG A 25 -4.12 -8.67 -0.19
C ARG A 25 -3.44 -9.75 0.65
N HIS A 26 -2.29 -9.42 1.21
CA HIS A 26 -1.48 -10.37 1.99
C HIS A 26 -1.13 -9.78 3.34
N GLU A 27 -2.14 -9.46 4.12
CA GLU A 27 -1.93 -8.80 5.41
C GLU A 27 -1.05 -9.67 6.29
N GLY A 28 -0.05 -9.05 6.91
CA GLY A 28 0.91 -9.78 7.72
C GLY A 28 2.16 -10.19 6.95
N LEU A 29 2.24 -9.86 5.66
CA LEU A 29 3.44 -10.20 4.90
C LEU A 29 4.63 -9.44 5.49
N THR A 30 5.82 -10.01 5.31
CA THR A 30 7.02 -9.36 5.84
C THR A 30 7.51 -8.27 4.92
N VAL A 31 8.35 -7.39 5.46
CA VAL A 31 8.99 -6.36 4.65
C VAL A 31 9.79 -7.01 3.53
N SER A 32 10.45 -8.12 3.83
CA SER A 32 11.20 -8.87 2.84
C SER A 32 10.32 -9.40 1.71
N ASP A 33 9.14 -9.91 2.06
CA ASP A 33 8.18 -10.37 1.07
C ASP A 33 7.73 -9.23 0.17
N LEU A 34 7.45 -8.09 0.77
CA LEU A 34 6.99 -6.93 0.01
C LEU A 34 8.06 -6.45 -0.96
N LEU A 35 9.31 -6.43 -0.50
CA LEU A 35 10.41 -6.04 -1.36
C LEU A 35 10.50 -6.94 -2.57
N SER A 36 10.40 -8.24 -2.34
CA SER A 36 10.46 -9.24 -3.41
C SER A 36 9.34 -9.05 -4.42
N LYS A 37 8.13 -8.80 -3.92
CA LYS A 37 6.97 -8.68 -4.80
C LYS A 37 6.96 -7.38 -5.60
N LEU A 38 7.44 -6.30 -5.00
CA LEU A 38 7.45 -5.01 -5.69
C LEU A 38 8.57 -4.88 -6.70
N LYS A 39 9.66 -5.62 -6.50
CA LYS A 39 10.82 -5.57 -7.40
C LYS A 39 11.38 -4.17 -7.52
N ILE A 40 11.54 -3.52 -6.38
CA ILE A 40 12.14 -2.18 -6.32
C ILE A 40 13.35 -2.27 -5.40
N THR A 41 14.11 -1.19 -5.33
CA THR A 41 15.28 -1.17 -4.47
C THR A 41 14.86 -1.08 -3.01
N LYS A 42 15.78 -1.51 -2.13
CA LYS A 42 15.58 -1.41 -0.70
C LYS A 42 15.34 0.04 -0.29
N GLN A 43 16.09 0.96 -0.92
CA GLN A 43 15.95 2.38 -0.63
C GLN A 43 14.55 2.88 -0.98
N SER A 44 14.07 2.47 -2.13
CA SER A 44 12.72 2.87 -2.57
C SER A 44 11.67 2.32 -1.63
N LEU A 45 11.82 1.07 -1.21
CA LEU A 45 10.86 0.47 -0.29
C LEU A 45 10.88 1.17 1.06
N ASN A 46 12.06 1.48 1.57
CA ASN A 46 12.17 2.17 2.86
C ASN A 46 11.43 3.51 2.81
N ARG A 47 11.54 4.20 1.70
CA ARG A 47 10.86 5.46 1.50
C ARG A 47 9.34 5.28 1.49
N VAL A 48 8.88 4.26 0.78
CA VAL A 48 7.46 3.96 0.72
C VAL A 48 6.91 3.62 2.10
N LEU A 49 7.61 2.76 2.83
CA LEU A 49 7.18 2.36 4.16
C LEU A 49 7.15 3.55 5.12
N ARG A 50 8.18 4.38 5.04
CA ARG A 50 8.25 5.57 5.89
C ARG A 50 7.05 6.49 5.62
N ASP A 51 6.72 6.67 4.34
CA ASP A 51 5.58 7.52 3.97
C ASP A 51 4.27 6.92 4.47
N LEU A 52 4.11 5.62 4.33
CA LEU A 52 2.89 4.95 4.77
C LEU A 52 2.74 4.99 6.29
N ILE A 53 3.84 4.84 7.01
CA ILE A 53 3.82 4.93 8.47
C ILE A 53 3.50 6.35 8.90
N LYS A 54 4.13 7.32 8.24
CA LYS A 54 3.92 8.74 8.55
C LYS A 54 2.45 9.14 8.36
N ASN A 55 1.81 8.57 7.36
CA ASN A 55 0.40 8.84 7.09
C ASN A 55 -0.53 7.92 7.88
N LYS A 56 0.03 7.13 8.78
CA LYS A 56 -0.73 6.22 9.64
C LYS A 56 -1.57 5.23 8.87
N ALA A 57 -1.03 4.77 7.74
CA ALA A 57 -1.72 3.81 6.89
C ALA A 57 -1.37 2.37 7.26
N ILE A 58 -0.16 2.16 7.76
CA ILE A 58 0.30 0.81 8.11
C ILE A 58 0.94 0.81 9.49
N LEU A 59 1.05 -0.39 10.03
CA LEU A 59 1.85 -0.60 11.23
C LEU A 59 2.71 -1.84 11.04
N LEU A 60 3.84 -1.86 11.72
CA LEU A 60 4.79 -2.95 11.65
C LEU A 60 4.82 -3.67 12.98
N LYS A 61 4.85 -5.00 12.93
CA LYS A 61 4.94 -5.83 14.13
C LYS A 61 6.07 -6.82 13.97
N LYS A 62 6.69 -7.23 15.06
CA LYS A 62 7.67 -8.30 15.04
C LYS A 62 7.02 -9.58 14.54
N GLY A 63 7.77 -10.34 13.73
CA GLY A 63 7.26 -11.61 13.26
C GLY A 63 7.09 -12.60 14.40
N GLU A 64 6.04 -13.40 14.33
CA GLU A 64 5.76 -14.38 15.39
C GLU A 64 6.72 -15.55 15.32
N VAL A 65 7.12 -15.93 14.11
CA VAL A 65 8.04 -17.06 13.94
C VAL A 65 9.49 -16.60 14.07
N ASP A 66 9.82 -15.45 13.47
CA ASP A 66 11.16 -14.90 13.51
C ASP A 66 11.05 -13.43 13.88
N SER A 67 11.48 -13.08 15.09
CA SER A 67 11.34 -11.72 15.60
C SER A 67 12.22 -10.72 14.86
N ARG A 68 13.17 -11.19 14.06
CA ARG A 68 13.98 -10.29 13.25
C ARG A 68 13.24 -9.78 12.03
N GLN A 69 12.18 -10.47 11.64
CA GLN A 69 11.33 -10.06 10.54
C GLN A 69 10.25 -9.11 11.04
N ARG A 70 9.80 -8.25 10.15
CA ARG A 70 8.71 -7.35 10.46
C ARG A 70 7.54 -7.65 9.57
N GLN A 71 6.37 -7.77 10.19
CA GLN A 71 5.13 -8.02 9.46
C GLN A 71 4.37 -6.71 9.31
N ILE A 72 3.71 -6.55 8.18
CA ILE A 72 3.04 -5.31 7.82
C ILE A 72 1.54 -5.51 7.84
N PHE A 73 0.84 -4.57 8.46
CA PHE A 73 -0.62 -4.59 8.54
C PHE A 73 -1.17 -3.21 8.19
N LEU A 74 -2.33 -3.18 7.54
CA LEU A 74 -3.04 -1.94 7.36
C LEU A 74 -3.75 -1.58 8.66
N ASN A 75 -3.69 -0.30 9.02
CA ASN A 75 -4.53 0.15 10.12
C ASN A 75 -5.83 0.71 9.53
N GLU A 76 -6.67 1.30 10.37
CA GLU A 76 -7.98 1.80 9.92
C GLU A 76 -7.85 2.79 8.77
N ARG A 77 -6.90 3.69 8.91
CA ARG A 77 -6.69 4.71 7.88
C ARG A 77 -6.21 4.11 6.58
N GLY A 78 -5.33 3.11 6.67
CA GLY A 78 -4.84 2.41 5.49
C GLY A 78 -5.94 1.67 4.76
N LYS A 79 -6.86 1.10 5.51
CA LYS A 79 -8.00 0.40 4.91
C LYS A 79 -8.90 1.38 4.17
N LYS A 80 -9.11 2.55 4.74
CA LYS A 80 -9.91 3.58 4.07
C LYS A 80 -9.24 4.06 2.80
N LEU A 81 -7.93 4.25 2.87
CA LEU A 81 -7.16 4.68 1.70
C LEU A 81 -7.27 3.64 0.59
N PHE A 82 -7.13 2.36 0.94
CA PHE A 82 -7.26 1.29 -0.03
C PHE A 82 -8.64 1.31 -0.68
N GLU A 83 -9.68 1.50 0.12
CA GLU A 83 -11.05 1.54 -0.39
C GLU A 83 -11.24 2.69 -1.38
N GLU A 84 -10.68 3.86 -1.06
CA GLU A 84 -10.78 5.01 -1.96
C GLU A 84 -10.15 4.72 -3.31
N ILE A 85 -8.96 4.12 -3.27
CA ILE A 85 -8.23 3.78 -4.49
C ILE A 85 -9.01 2.74 -5.30
N PHE A 86 -9.55 1.73 -4.62
CA PHE A 86 -10.30 0.66 -5.25
C PHE A 86 -11.56 1.18 -5.92
N LEU A 87 -12.29 2.06 -5.23
CA LEU A 87 -13.50 2.64 -5.79
C LEU A 87 -13.20 3.47 -7.03
N GLU A 88 -12.10 4.20 -6.99
CA GLU A 88 -11.72 5.04 -8.12
C GLU A 88 -11.36 4.18 -9.33
N GLN A 89 -10.70 3.05 -9.09
CA GLN A 89 -10.37 2.11 -10.15
C GLN A 89 -11.63 1.51 -10.76
N LYS A 90 -12.59 1.18 -9.92
CA LYS A 90 -13.87 0.65 -10.38
C LYS A 90 -14.58 1.66 -11.27
N LYS A 91 -14.60 2.91 -10.87
CA LYS A 91 -15.24 3.97 -11.65
C LYS A 91 -14.60 4.10 -13.02
N ARG A 92 -13.29 4.02 -13.09
CA ARG A 92 -12.58 4.11 -14.35
C ARG A 92 -12.98 2.98 -15.29
N ILE A 93 -13.02 1.76 -14.77
CA ILE A 93 -13.40 0.61 -15.57
C ILE A 93 -14.82 0.75 -16.06
N TYR A 94 -15.72 1.13 -15.18
CA TYR A 94 -17.12 1.33 -15.55
C TYR A 94 -17.26 2.35 -16.67
N ASN A 95 -16.61 3.50 -16.52
CA ASN A 95 -16.68 4.56 -17.52
C ASN A 95 -16.07 4.15 -18.85
N ALA A 96 -15.03 3.32 -18.81
CA ALA A 96 -14.39 2.84 -20.04
C ALA A 96 -15.34 1.97 -20.84
N PHE A 97 -16.20 1.21 -20.19
CA PHE A 97 -17.14 0.33 -20.86
C PHE A 97 -18.48 1.01 -21.18
N LYS A 98 -18.71 2.16 -20.64
CA LYS A 98 -19.99 2.84 -20.79
C LYS A 98 -20.22 3.33 -22.21
N ASP A 99 -19.18 3.74 -22.88
CA ASP A 99 -19.29 4.16 -24.29
C ASP A 99 -19.07 2.99 -25.22
#